data_64bf9d2b7e2885855a679ce1739eca02
#
_entry.id   64bf9d2b7e2885855a679ce1739eca02
#
_cell.length_a   1.000
_cell.length_b   1.000
_cell.length_c   1.000
_cell.angle_alpha   90.00
_cell.angle_beta   90.00
_cell.angle_gamma   90.00
#
_symmetry.space_group_name_H-M   'P 1'
#
loop_
_entity.id
_entity.type
_entity.pdbx_description
1 polymer ?
#
loop_
_entity_poly.entity_id
_entity_poly.type
_entity_poly.pdbx_seq_one_letter_code
_entity_poly.pdbx_strand_id
1 'polypeptide(L)'
;ADNICFPAKLMHGHIINLAEKKVDRIFYPYTIFEKKEDKATGNSFNCPIVSGYSDVIRSAINPERKYGIPFDSPVINFNDTSLLKNSCTQYLLSLGIKKKNITTALEKALSEMESFHKELSERNEKILEKATAEGRMVIMMACRPYHIDQLIEHKLSYAISKMGVDIISENISRPFSDSIFEKINALSQWSYPNRIFKAASFVGNWPHNNLHFVQLTSFGCGPDAFIIDEVKSILSHYNKNVTLLKIDDVNNIGSLRLRIRSLIESIDTKKEIADNEKEFQKTKIFTVEDRRRTLLAPYFAEGYSEFVPTIFSLLGYNLINLPSGTQKDVETGLKYANNEICYPATIVIGSILNALNSGKYNPDNVAVIITQTGGQCRASNYFSLIKNAIISAGYKDIPVISLAIGKGVNNNQPGFSVDWKSIINITIYTSLYADSLAKLYHSSAAREKVPGVAGKLYDKYIMAAKPIVLRKDTKGLVTLLHEAAIEFSN
;
A
#
# COMPACT_ATOMS: atom_id res chain seq x y z
N ALA A 1 -20.96 5.79 3.26
CA ALA A 1 -19.88 6.76 2.95
C ALA A 1 -19.06 7.18 4.18
N ASP A 2 -19.46 6.78 5.41
CA ASP A 2 -18.86 7.32 6.64
C ASP A 2 -17.43 6.81 6.91
N ASN A 3 -17.06 5.68 6.32
CA ASN A 3 -15.74 5.05 6.53
C ASN A 3 -14.72 5.36 5.42
N ILE A 4 -14.97 6.38 4.60
CA ILE A 4 -14.04 6.81 3.55
C ILE A 4 -13.31 8.09 3.98
N CYS A 5 -12.10 8.31 3.44
CA CYS A 5 -11.32 9.50 3.76
C CYS A 5 -12.05 10.80 3.38
N PHE A 6 -11.80 11.88 4.13
CA PHE A 6 -12.47 13.17 3.97
C PHE A 6 -12.44 13.71 2.53
N PRO A 7 -11.31 13.71 1.79
CA PRO A 7 -11.30 14.20 0.42
C PRO A 7 -12.24 13.44 -0.52
N ALA A 8 -12.43 12.14 -0.30
CA ALA A 8 -13.37 11.35 -1.10
C ALA A 8 -14.84 11.74 -0.81
N LYS A 9 -15.17 12.07 0.46
CA LYS A 9 -16.49 12.61 0.81
C LYS A 9 -16.77 13.92 0.08
N LEU A 10 -15.77 14.82 0.02
CA LEU A 10 -15.87 16.10 -0.66
C LEU A 10 -16.19 15.96 -2.15
N MET A 11 -15.71 14.93 -2.82
CA MET A 11 -15.99 14.71 -4.24
C MET A 11 -17.47 14.60 -4.54
N HIS A 12 -18.28 13.98 -3.66
CA HIS A 12 -19.73 13.97 -3.84
C HIS A 12 -20.32 15.38 -3.85
N GLY A 13 -19.89 16.24 -2.93
CA GLY A 13 -20.30 17.61 -2.86
C GLY A 13 -19.89 18.43 -4.10
N HIS A 14 -18.66 18.25 -4.58
CA HIS A 14 -18.18 18.91 -5.80
C HIS A 14 -19.01 18.52 -7.02
N ILE A 15 -19.32 17.25 -7.21
CA ILE A 15 -20.11 16.78 -8.35
C ILE A 15 -21.55 17.32 -8.28
N ILE A 16 -22.17 17.31 -7.10
CA ILE A 16 -23.50 17.88 -6.90
C ILE A 16 -23.50 19.37 -7.20
N ASN A 17 -22.51 20.12 -6.69
CA ASN A 17 -22.38 21.57 -6.93
C ASN A 17 -22.23 21.89 -8.43
N LEU A 18 -21.42 21.09 -9.16
CA LEU A 18 -21.29 21.25 -10.60
C LEU A 18 -22.62 20.97 -11.33
N ALA A 19 -23.35 19.94 -10.88
CA ALA A 19 -24.66 19.62 -11.44
C ALA A 19 -25.69 20.71 -11.19
N GLU A 20 -25.73 21.29 -9.99
CA GLU A 20 -26.59 22.42 -9.65
C GLU A 20 -26.25 23.68 -10.45
N LYS A 21 -24.97 23.89 -10.76
CA LYS A 21 -24.51 24.97 -11.65
C LYS A 21 -24.83 24.73 -13.13
N LYS A 22 -25.38 23.56 -13.47
CA LYS A 22 -25.77 23.18 -14.83
C LYS A 22 -24.61 23.31 -15.83
N VAL A 23 -23.43 22.80 -15.44
CA VAL A 23 -22.27 22.78 -16.35
C VAL A 23 -22.56 21.91 -17.57
N ASP A 24 -21.94 22.22 -18.70
CA ASP A 24 -22.16 21.48 -19.95
C ASP A 24 -21.62 20.04 -19.90
N ARG A 25 -20.59 19.80 -19.07
CA ARG A 25 -19.90 18.50 -18.95
C ARG A 25 -19.06 18.43 -17.68
N ILE A 26 -18.95 17.24 -17.10
CA ILE A 26 -18.06 16.97 -15.96
C ILE A 26 -16.94 16.04 -16.46
N PHE A 27 -15.69 16.50 -16.32
CA PHE A 27 -14.49 15.72 -16.64
C PHE A 27 -13.87 15.20 -15.35
N TYR A 28 -13.89 13.87 -15.16
CA TYR A 28 -13.33 13.21 -13.97
C TYR A 28 -12.57 11.94 -14.38
N PRO A 29 -11.28 12.06 -14.77
CA PRO A 29 -10.51 10.97 -15.32
C PRO A 29 -10.13 9.92 -14.27
N TYR A 30 -9.88 8.68 -14.72
CA TYR A 30 -9.15 7.69 -13.96
C TYR A 30 -7.66 7.99 -14.06
N THR A 31 -7.02 8.37 -12.96
CA THR A 31 -5.57 8.55 -12.91
C THR A 31 -4.97 7.41 -12.09
N ILE A 32 -4.58 6.32 -12.77
CA ILE A 32 -4.07 5.12 -12.11
C ILE A 32 -2.60 5.30 -11.73
N PHE A 33 -1.80 5.85 -12.64
CA PHE A 33 -0.36 6.05 -12.45
C PHE A 33 0.01 7.52 -12.57
N GLU A 34 0.81 7.99 -11.62
CA GLU A 34 1.56 9.24 -11.72
C GLU A 34 2.90 9.03 -12.44
N LYS A 35 3.56 10.12 -12.82
CA LYS A 35 4.94 10.07 -13.33
C LYS A 35 5.85 9.46 -12.26
N LYS A 36 6.61 8.43 -12.61
CA LYS A 36 7.61 7.83 -11.73
C LYS A 36 8.79 8.80 -11.58
N GLU A 37 8.96 9.35 -10.39
CA GLU A 37 9.97 10.40 -10.11
C GLU A 37 11.33 9.83 -9.77
N ASP A 38 11.39 8.61 -9.23
CA ASP A 38 12.61 7.94 -8.84
C ASP A 38 12.65 6.52 -9.42
N LYS A 39 13.78 6.17 -10.02
CA LYS A 39 14.00 4.86 -10.66
C LYS A 39 14.01 3.70 -9.65
N ALA A 40 14.43 3.96 -8.41
CA ALA A 40 14.50 2.97 -7.36
C ALA A 40 13.12 2.62 -6.78
N THR A 41 12.06 3.41 -7.06
CA THR A 41 10.72 3.09 -6.60
C THR A 41 10.14 1.89 -7.35
N GLY A 42 9.35 1.07 -6.66
CA GLY A 42 8.71 -0.11 -7.24
C GLY A 42 7.65 0.24 -8.28
N ASN A 43 6.81 1.25 -7.98
CA ASN A 43 5.74 1.71 -8.86
C ASN A 43 5.36 3.17 -8.56
N SER A 44 4.38 3.71 -9.31
CA SER A 44 3.88 5.08 -9.17
C SER A 44 2.34 5.14 -9.16
N PHE A 45 1.70 4.16 -8.52
CA PHE A 45 0.25 4.15 -8.39
C PHE A 45 -0.28 5.35 -7.61
N ASN A 46 -1.45 5.83 -8.02
CA ASN A 46 -2.32 6.58 -7.11
C ASN A 46 -2.99 5.62 -6.12
N CYS A 47 -3.59 6.14 -5.06
CA CYS A 47 -4.37 5.31 -4.15
C CYS A 47 -5.64 4.78 -4.87
N PRO A 48 -6.21 3.64 -4.43
CA PRO A 48 -7.41 3.07 -5.04
C PRO A 48 -8.61 4.04 -5.10
N ILE A 49 -8.71 4.95 -4.14
CA ILE A 49 -9.76 5.97 -4.10
C ILE A 49 -9.60 6.94 -5.28
N VAL A 50 -8.41 7.49 -5.50
CA VAL A 50 -8.15 8.39 -6.64
C VAL A 50 -8.35 7.67 -7.97
N SER A 51 -7.87 6.44 -8.07
CA SER A 51 -7.91 5.68 -9.32
C SER A 51 -9.30 5.21 -9.74
N GLY A 52 -10.20 4.92 -8.79
CA GLY A 52 -11.49 4.27 -9.08
C GLY A 52 -12.72 5.09 -8.69
N TYR A 53 -12.55 6.30 -8.21
CA TYR A 53 -13.64 7.05 -7.59
C TYR A 53 -14.67 7.58 -8.60
N SER A 54 -14.29 7.74 -9.87
CA SER A 54 -15.24 8.08 -10.92
C SER A 54 -16.38 7.05 -11.06
N ASP A 55 -16.09 5.75 -10.89
CA ASP A 55 -17.14 4.72 -10.87
C ASP A 55 -18.03 4.80 -9.64
N VAL A 56 -17.45 5.11 -8.48
CA VAL A 56 -18.22 5.34 -7.25
C VAL A 56 -19.19 6.51 -7.43
N ILE A 57 -18.73 7.61 -8.01
CA ILE A 57 -19.57 8.79 -8.32
C ILE A 57 -20.67 8.42 -9.32
N ARG A 58 -20.32 7.70 -10.41
CA ARG A 58 -21.29 7.26 -11.41
C ARG A 58 -22.35 6.35 -10.78
N SER A 59 -21.96 5.46 -9.90
CA SER A 59 -22.90 4.57 -9.19
C SER A 59 -23.77 5.31 -8.17
N ALA A 60 -23.17 6.23 -7.38
CA ALA A 60 -23.87 6.88 -6.27
C ALA A 60 -24.72 8.08 -6.68
N ILE A 61 -24.23 8.93 -7.60
CA ILE A 61 -24.88 10.17 -8.01
C ILE A 61 -25.49 10.04 -9.41
N ASN A 62 -24.76 9.38 -10.33
CA ASN A 62 -25.09 9.21 -11.73
C ASN A 62 -25.47 10.55 -12.40
N PRO A 63 -24.50 11.46 -12.66
CA PRO A 63 -24.77 12.78 -13.22
C PRO A 63 -25.51 12.73 -14.56
N GLU A 64 -25.18 11.75 -15.41
CA GLU A 64 -25.82 11.56 -16.73
C GLU A 64 -27.30 11.26 -16.58
N ARG A 65 -27.65 10.27 -15.74
CA ARG A 65 -29.05 9.85 -15.57
C ARG A 65 -29.88 10.86 -14.78
N LYS A 66 -29.30 11.44 -13.71
CA LYS A 66 -30.04 12.28 -12.77
C LYS A 66 -30.17 13.72 -13.22
N TYR A 67 -29.13 14.26 -13.88
CA TYR A 67 -29.05 15.68 -14.24
C TYR A 67 -28.91 15.91 -15.73
N GLY A 68 -28.77 14.87 -16.57
CA GLY A 68 -28.55 15.00 -18.01
C GLY A 68 -27.19 15.58 -18.39
N ILE A 69 -26.21 15.56 -17.47
CA ILE A 69 -24.89 16.14 -17.69
C ILE A 69 -23.89 15.02 -18.05
N PRO A 70 -23.22 15.09 -19.22
CA PRO A 70 -22.18 14.14 -19.59
C PRO A 70 -21.09 14.05 -18.51
N PHE A 71 -20.73 12.81 -18.14
CA PHE A 71 -19.72 12.53 -17.12
C PHE A 71 -18.58 11.70 -17.74
N ASP A 72 -17.49 12.38 -18.09
CA ASP A 72 -16.39 11.79 -18.82
C ASP A 72 -15.29 11.28 -17.89
N SER A 73 -14.93 10.02 -18.04
CA SER A 73 -13.93 9.37 -17.20
C SER A 73 -12.88 8.64 -18.05
N PRO A 74 -12.08 9.34 -18.89
CA PRO A 74 -11.02 8.70 -19.64
C PRO A 74 -9.91 8.19 -18.70
N VAL A 75 -9.27 7.09 -19.09
CA VAL A 75 -8.11 6.57 -18.36
C VAL A 75 -6.86 7.35 -18.75
N ILE A 76 -6.19 7.96 -17.77
CA ILE A 76 -4.98 8.75 -17.95
C ILE A 76 -3.83 8.10 -17.18
N ASN A 77 -2.71 7.90 -17.86
CA ASN A 77 -1.50 7.30 -17.31
C ASN A 77 -0.32 8.26 -17.49
N PHE A 78 0.12 8.92 -16.41
CA PHE A 78 1.26 9.83 -16.45
C PHE A 78 2.63 9.13 -16.46
N ASN A 79 2.68 7.83 -16.15
CA ASN A 79 3.92 7.06 -16.14
C ASN A 79 4.37 6.60 -17.54
N ASP A 80 3.46 6.56 -18.51
CA ASP A 80 3.74 6.19 -19.89
C ASP A 80 3.31 7.32 -20.82
N THR A 81 4.30 8.01 -21.40
CA THR A 81 4.06 9.16 -22.28
C THR A 81 3.27 8.79 -23.54
N SER A 82 3.43 7.57 -24.07
CA SER A 82 2.71 7.11 -25.26
C SER A 82 1.24 6.88 -24.93
N LEU A 83 0.95 6.21 -23.83
CA LEU A 83 -0.42 5.99 -23.35
C LEU A 83 -1.09 7.32 -23.00
N LEU A 84 -0.38 8.24 -22.31
CA LEU A 84 -0.87 9.57 -22.00
C LEU A 84 -1.29 10.33 -23.26
N LYS A 85 -0.38 10.44 -24.24
CA LYS A 85 -0.63 11.11 -25.51
C LYS A 85 -1.82 10.49 -26.27
N ASN A 86 -1.88 9.16 -26.31
CA ASN A 86 -2.94 8.44 -27.00
C ASN A 86 -4.31 8.68 -26.35
N SER A 87 -4.42 8.48 -25.03
CA SER A 87 -5.68 8.66 -24.28
C SER A 87 -6.18 10.10 -24.36
N CYS A 88 -5.31 11.09 -24.14
CA CYS A 88 -5.67 12.50 -24.28
C CYS A 88 -6.10 12.83 -25.71
N THR A 89 -5.40 12.31 -26.73
CA THR A 89 -5.73 12.56 -28.13
C THR A 89 -7.10 11.96 -28.47
N GLN A 90 -7.36 10.71 -28.10
CA GLN A 90 -8.65 10.06 -28.38
C GLN A 90 -9.80 10.81 -27.72
N TYR A 91 -9.65 11.16 -26.45
CA TYR A 91 -10.66 11.91 -25.71
C TYR A 91 -10.96 13.27 -26.35
N LEU A 92 -9.93 14.07 -26.63
CA LEU A 92 -10.12 15.42 -27.18
C LEU A 92 -10.62 15.40 -28.63
N LEU A 93 -10.25 14.39 -29.44
CA LEU A 93 -10.84 14.16 -30.77
C LEU A 93 -12.33 13.87 -30.66
N SER A 94 -12.80 13.12 -29.69
CA SER A 94 -14.23 12.84 -29.46
C SER A 94 -15.03 14.11 -29.11
N LEU A 95 -14.34 15.14 -28.62
CA LEU A 95 -14.91 16.49 -28.38
C LEU A 95 -14.80 17.41 -29.61
N GLY A 96 -14.34 16.92 -30.76
CA GLY A 96 -14.21 17.69 -32.00
C GLY A 96 -12.95 18.55 -32.11
N ILE A 97 -11.98 18.39 -31.21
CA ILE A 97 -10.72 19.16 -31.24
C ILE A 97 -9.79 18.60 -32.33
N LYS A 98 -9.19 19.47 -33.12
CA LYS A 98 -8.27 19.05 -34.20
C LYS A 98 -6.95 18.49 -33.64
N LYS A 99 -6.48 17.36 -34.16
CA LYS A 99 -5.27 16.66 -33.71
C LYS A 99 -4.03 17.56 -33.57
N LYS A 100 -3.81 18.48 -34.51
CA LYS A 100 -2.68 19.43 -34.45
C LYS A 100 -2.72 20.27 -33.18
N ASN A 101 -3.90 20.77 -32.80
CA ASN A 101 -4.06 21.61 -31.62
C ASN A 101 -3.85 20.78 -30.33
N ILE A 102 -4.30 19.52 -30.33
CA ILE A 102 -4.13 18.59 -29.20
C ILE A 102 -2.65 18.36 -28.88
N THR A 103 -1.85 18.04 -29.91
CA THR A 103 -0.41 17.78 -29.72
C THR A 103 0.31 18.99 -29.10
N THR A 104 0.08 20.17 -29.68
CA THR A 104 0.71 21.41 -29.18
C THR A 104 0.24 21.76 -27.76
N ALA A 105 -1.05 21.59 -27.48
CA ALA A 105 -1.59 21.86 -26.14
C ALA A 105 -1.04 20.91 -25.09
N LEU A 106 -0.93 19.62 -25.40
CA LEU A 106 -0.41 18.61 -24.49
C LEU A 106 1.09 18.84 -24.18
N GLU A 107 1.89 19.19 -25.19
CA GLU A 107 3.30 19.51 -24.98
C GLU A 107 3.48 20.74 -24.08
N LYS A 108 2.69 21.80 -24.32
CA LYS A 108 2.70 22.99 -23.43
C LYS A 108 2.26 22.65 -22.01
N ALA A 109 1.19 21.86 -21.85
CA ALA A 109 0.70 21.50 -20.51
C ALA A 109 1.73 20.69 -19.71
N LEU A 110 2.42 19.74 -20.35
CA LEU A 110 3.49 18.97 -19.70
C LEU A 110 4.69 19.84 -19.32
N SER A 111 5.09 20.77 -20.20
CA SER A 111 6.16 21.73 -19.92
C SER A 111 5.80 22.66 -18.77
N GLU A 112 4.56 23.15 -18.73
CA GLU A 112 4.07 24.03 -17.66
C GLU A 112 4.01 23.30 -16.32
N MET A 113 3.60 22.05 -16.32
CA MET A 113 3.60 21.23 -15.10
C MET A 113 5.01 21.04 -14.52
N GLU A 114 6.01 20.85 -15.39
CA GLU A 114 7.41 20.74 -14.95
C GLU A 114 7.94 22.08 -14.43
N SER A 115 7.63 23.18 -15.10
CA SER A 115 7.98 24.54 -14.66
C SER A 115 7.37 24.89 -13.32
N PHE A 116 6.09 24.57 -13.12
CA PHE A 116 5.40 24.76 -11.84
C PHE A 116 6.07 24.00 -10.69
N HIS A 117 6.42 22.73 -10.90
CA HIS A 117 7.10 21.96 -9.86
C HIS A 117 8.48 22.50 -9.52
N LYS A 118 9.21 22.96 -10.53
CA LYS A 118 10.53 23.59 -10.35
C LYS A 118 10.40 24.89 -9.56
N GLU A 119 9.50 25.77 -9.96
CA GLU A 119 9.26 27.06 -9.27
C GLU A 119 8.85 26.83 -7.81
N LEU A 120 7.98 25.86 -7.56
CA LEU A 120 7.53 25.54 -6.20
C LEU A 120 8.69 25.02 -5.33
N SER A 121 9.56 24.17 -5.89
CA SER A 121 10.76 23.67 -5.21
C SER A 121 11.71 24.82 -4.85
N GLU A 122 12.03 25.68 -5.82
CA GLU A 122 12.93 26.84 -5.63
C GLU A 122 12.35 27.85 -4.63
N ARG A 123 11.03 28.05 -4.61
CA ARG A 123 10.37 28.89 -3.63
C ARG A 123 10.49 28.35 -2.21
N ASN A 124 10.28 27.05 -2.04
CA ASN A 124 10.45 26.37 -0.74
C ASN A 124 11.91 26.45 -0.26
N GLU A 125 12.87 26.27 -1.16
CA GLU A 125 14.31 26.37 -0.87
C GLU A 125 14.67 27.79 -0.34
N LYS A 126 14.24 28.84 -1.02
CA LYS A 126 14.46 30.24 -0.58
C LYS A 126 13.84 30.52 0.80
N ILE A 127 12.68 29.97 1.09
CA ILE A 127 12.04 30.11 2.43
C ILE A 127 12.91 29.42 3.48
N LEU A 128 13.34 28.18 3.21
CA LEU A 128 14.14 27.39 4.14
C LEU A 128 15.50 28.05 4.41
N GLU A 129 16.22 28.45 3.38
CA GLU A 129 17.52 29.15 3.48
C GLU A 129 17.41 30.42 4.31
N LYS A 130 16.41 31.27 3.98
CA LYS A 130 16.19 32.53 4.72
C LYS A 130 15.86 32.27 6.19
N ALA A 131 14.96 31.32 6.46
CA ALA A 131 14.57 30.99 7.83
C ALA A 131 15.74 30.41 8.62
N THR A 132 16.60 29.60 7.98
CA THR A 132 17.80 29.05 8.61
C THR A 132 18.81 30.16 8.95
N ALA A 133 19.05 31.10 8.03
CA ALA A 133 19.93 32.24 8.27
C ALA A 133 19.45 33.15 9.42
N GLU A 134 18.13 33.25 9.57
CA GLU A 134 17.49 34.06 10.64
C GLU A 134 17.24 33.27 11.93
N GLY A 135 17.61 31.99 12.00
CA GLY A 135 17.38 31.11 13.17
C GLY A 135 15.90 30.80 13.43
N ARG A 136 15.04 30.92 12.41
CA ARG A 136 13.60 30.67 12.54
C ARG A 136 13.26 29.20 12.27
N MET A 137 12.24 28.74 12.98
CA MET A 137 11.69 27.40 12.78
C MET A 137 10.95 27.28 11.45
N VAL A 138 11.13 26.14 10.80
CA VAL A 138 10.43 25.76 9.57
C VAL A 138 9.71 24.43 9.78
N ILE A 139 8.47 24.35 9.35
CA ILE A 139 7.71 23.11 9.28
C ILE A 139 7.65 22.66 7.81
N MET A 140 8.15 21.48 7.52
CA MET A 140 7.82 20.78 6.28
C MET A 140 6.48 20.07 6.45
N MET A 141 5.46 20.56 5.73
CA MET A 141 4.14 19.92 5.68
C MET A 141 4.16 18.84 4.60
N ALA A 142 4.34 17.59 5.01
CA ALA A 142 4.30 16.44 4.12
C ALA A 142 2.87 15.90 4.04
N CYS A 143 2.26 15.97 2.86
CA CYS A 143 0.84 15.65 2.69
C CYS A 143 0.49 15.28 1.25
N ARG A 144 -0.80 15.07 1.00
CA ARG A 144 -1.35 14.92 -0.35
C ARG A 144 -1.60 16.32 -0.95
N PRO A 145 -1.54 16.48 -2.28
CA PRO A 145 -1.76 17.80 -2.90
C PRO A 145 -3.05 18.49 -2.49
N TYR A 146 -4.14 17.77 -2.32
CA TYR A 146 -5.42 18.33 -1.89
C TYR A 146 -5.44 18.79 -0.42
N HIS A 147 -4.51 18.32 0.42
CA HIS A 147 -4.42 18.76 1.81
C HIS A 147 -3.88 20.19 1.98
N ILE A 148 -3.29 20.79 0.93
CA ILE A 148 -2.84 22.19 0.97
C ILE A 148 -3.94 23.20 0.67
N ASP A 149 -5.14 22.75 0.30
CA ASP A 149 -6.30 23.61 0.18
C ASP A 149 -6.73 24.13 1.56
N GLN A 150 -6.88 25.44 1.69
CA GLN A 150 -7.15 26.10 2.97
C GLN A 150 -8.47 25.67 3.64
N LEU A 151 -9.46 25.23 2.86
CA LEU A 151 -10.72 24.73 3.41
C LEU A 151 -10.56 23.29 3.88
N ILE A 152 -9.80 22.46 3.17
CA ILE A 152 -9.54 21.06 3.52
C ILE A 152 -8.66 20.99 4.77
N GLU A 153 -7.61 21.80 4.88
CA GLU A 153 -6.74 21.87 6.06
C GLU A 153 -7.30 22.74 7.20
N HIS A 154 -8.52 23.25 7.07
CA HIS A 154 -9.15 24.14 8.05
C HIS A 154 -8.32 25.37 8.40
N LYS A 155 -7.61 25.97 7.45
CA LYS A 155 -6.71 27.14 7.61
C LYS A 155 -5.54 26.87 8.60
N LEU A 156 -5.09 25.62 8.68
CA LEU A 156 -4.01 25.22 9.59
C LEU A 156 -2.70 25.92 9.24
N SER A 157 -2.31 25.96 7.97
CA SER A 157 -1.10 26.63 7.50
C SER A 157 -1.09 28.12 7.86
N TYR A 158 -2.22 28.80 7.70
CA TYR A 158 -2.39 30.19 8.16
C TYR A 158 -2.22 30.32 9.68
N ALA A 159 -2.79 29.39 10.45
CA ALA A 159 -2.65 29.40 11.91
C ALA A 159 -1.21 29.18 12.36
N ILE A 160 -0.44 28.31 11.69
CA ILE A 160 0.97 28.06 11.95
C ILE A 160 1.81 29.31 11.63
N SER A 161 1.58 29.94 10.48
CA SER A 161 2.28 31.18 10.09
C SER A 161 2.06 32.32 11.10
N LYS A 162 0.85 32.42 11.67
CA LYS A 162 0.56 33.37 12.76
C LYS A 162 1.32 33.10 14.06
N MET A 163 1.87 31.92 14.24
CA MET A 163 2.75 31.58 15.37
C MET A 163 4.22 31.91 15.08
N GLY A 164 4.53 32.55 13.93
CA GLY A 164 5.90 32.92 13.56
C GLY A 164 6.73 31.79 12.96
N VAL A 165 6.09 30.72 12.50
CA VAL A 165 6.75 29.56 11.91
C VAL A 165 6.56 29.55 10.40
N ASP A 166 7.64 29.36 9.65
CA ASP A 166 7.59 29.21 8.21
C ASP A 166 7.14 27.80 7.83
N ILE A 167 6.44 27.69 6.70
CA ILE A 167 5.94 26.41 6.18
C ILE A 167 6.47 26.20 4.77
N ILE A 168 6.96 24.99 4.50
CA ILE A 168 7.33 24.53 3.17
C ILE A 168 6.60 23.22 2.88
N SER A 169 6.47 22.87 1.61
CA SER A 169 5.89 21.59 1.17
C SER A 169 6.95 20.54 0.85
N GLU A 170 6.54 19.29 0.78
CA GLU A 170 7.39 18.16 0.39
C GLU A 170 8.01 18.31 -1.01
N ASN A 171 7.52 19.25 -1.83
CA ASN A 171 8.05 19.50 -3.18
C ASN A 171 9.52 19.92 -3.19
N ILE A 172 10.04 20.51 -2.11
CA ILE A 172 11.47 20.83 -1.98
C ILE A 172 12.36 19.58 -2.12
N SER A 173 11.87 18.42 -1.72
CA SER A 173 12.62 17.17 -1.79
C SER A 173 12.66 16.53 -3.19
N ARG A 174 11.91 17.03 -4.17
CA ARG A 174 11.87 16.44 -5.52
C ARG A 174 13.22 16.33 -6.19
N PRO A 175 14.06 17.39 -6.23
CA PRO A 175 15.40 17.31 -6.80
C PRO A 175 16.40 16.56 -5.90
N PHE A 176 16.09 16.33 -4.64
CA PHE A 176 16.99 15.68 -3.69
C PHE A 176 17.30 14.24 -4.13
N SER A 177 18.59 13.93 -4.31
CA SER A 177 19.05 12.59 -4.66
C SER A 177 19.40 11.82 -3.40
N ASP A 178 18.69 10.72 -3.15
CA ASP A 178 18.93 9.86 -2.00
C ASP A 178 18.62 8.39 -2.32
N SER A 179 19.30 7.50 -1.63
CA SER A 179 19.10 6.05 -1.70
C SER A 179 18.05 5.54 -0.72
N ILE A 180 17.14 6.39 -0.23
CA ILE A 180 16.16 6.01 0.82
C ILE A 180 15.34 4.77 0.43
N PHE A 181 14.94 4.65 -0.84
CA PHE A 181 14.14 3.51 -1.32
C PHE A 181 14.90 2.17 -1.29
N GLU A 182 16.24 2.20 -1.20
CA GLU A 182 17.06 1.02 -1.00
C GLU A 182 17.25 0.68 0.48
N LYS A 183 17.11 1.67 1.35
CA LYS A 183 17.33 1.55 2.80
C LYS A 183 16.07 1.08 3.56
N ILE A 184 14.88 1.52 3.14
CA ILE A 184 13.62 1.20 3.82
C ILE A 184 13.10 -0.21 3.51
N ASN A 185 12.24 -0.73 4.39
CA ASN A 185 11.54 -1.98 4.17
C ASN A 185 10.25 -1.80 3.36
N ALA A 186 9.68 -0.59 3.33
CA ALA A 186 8.43 -0.31 2.65
C ALA A 186 8.53 -0.52 1.13
N LEU A 187 7.46 -1.04 0.55
CA LEU A 187 7.30 -1.05 -0.90
C LEU A 187 6.91 0.33 -1.37
N SER A 188 7.75 0.88 -2.21
CA SER A 188 7.58 2.19 -2.83
C SER A 188 6.63 2.12 -4.05
N GLN A 189 5.38 1.67 -3.84
CA GLN A 189 4.43 1.44 -4.92
C GLN A 189 3.48 2.60 -5.21
N TRP A 190 3.29 3.51 -4.26
CA TRP A 190 2.39 4.66 -4.40
C TRP A 190 3.17 5.96 -4.57
N SER A 191 2.81 6.76 -5.54
CA SER A 191 3.52 7.99 -5.90
C SER A 191 3.65 8.98 -4.74
N TYR A 192 2.53 9.35 -4.11
CA TYR A 192 2.55 10.35 -3.01
C TYR A 192 3.21 9.83 -1.73
N PRO A 193 2.98 8.58 -1.27
CA PRO A 193 3.81 7.96 -0.24
C PRO A 193 5.31 8.03 -0.52
N ASN A 194 5.73 7.77 -1.77
CA ASN A 194 7.14 7.87 -2.14
C ASN A 194 7.69 9.29 -1.95
N ARG A 195 6.92 10.33 -2.28
CA ARG A 195 7.31 11.73 -2.00
C ARG A 195 7.44 11.98 -0.50
N ILE A 196 6.53 11.43 0.32
CA ILE A 196 6.58 11.57 1.78
C ILE A 196 7.83 10.89 2.36
N PHE A 197 8.21 9.70 1.88
CA PHE A 197 9.47 9.06 2.29
C PHE A 197 10.69 9.89 1.92
N LYS A 198 10.72 10.42 0.70
CA LYS A 198 11.80 11.27 0.22
C LYS A 198 11.90 12.57 1.03
N ALA A 199 10.75 13.17 1.36
CA ALA A 199 10.67 14.35 2.22
C ALA A 199 11.14 14.05 3.65
N ALA A 200 10.81 12.90 4.21
CA ALA A 200 11.29 12.48 5.52
C ALA A 200 12.81 12.30 5.52
N SER A 201 13.37 11.71 4.47
CA SER A 201 14.82 11.60 4.30
C SER A 201 15.49 12.96 4.12
N PHE A 202 14.90 13.86 3.35
CA PHE A 202 15.40 15.24 3.19
C PHE A 202 15.47 15.96 4.54
N VAL A 203 14.39 15.92 5.33
CA VAL A 203 14.37 16.51 6.68
C VAL A 203 15.40 15.82 7.59
N GLY A 204 15.52 14.49 7.48
CA GLY A 204 16.52 13.72 8.21
C GLY A 204 17.93 14.23 7.97
N ASN A 205 18.31 14.37 6.71
CA ASN A 205 19.64 14.85 6.29
C ASN A 205 19.86 16.35 6.49
N TRP A 206 18.84 17.14 6.87
CA TRP A 206 18.99 18.56 7.09
C TRP A 206 19.84 18.82 8.33
N PRO A 207 20.98 19.56 8.21
CA PRO A 207 21.98 19.63 9.27
C PRO A 207 21.56 20.49 10.47
N HIS A 208 20.55 21.33 10.32
CA HIS A 208 20.10 22.24 11.37
C HIS A 208 18.85 21.72 12.08
N ASN A 209 18.69 22.08 13.35
CA ASN A 209 17.52 21.71 14.15
C ASN A 209 16.32 22.64 13.97
N ASN A 210 16.29 23.43 12.90
CA ASN A 210 15.20 24.35 12.62
C ASN A 210 14.14 23.81 11.67
N LEU A 211 14.38 22.67 10.99
CA LEU A 211 13.45 22.02 10.06
C LEU A 211 12.79 20.79 10.69
N HIS A 212 11.46 20.82 10.79
CA HIS A 212 10.66 19.78 11.42
C HIS A 212 9.64 19.18 10.48
N PHE A 213 9.48 17.86 10.59
CA PHE A 213 8.59 17.08 9.74
C PHE A 213 7.19 16.96 10.37
N VAL A 214 6.19 17.49 9.68
CA VAL A 214 4.77 17.34 10.04
C VAL A 214 4.06 16.60 8.93
N GLN A 215 3.55 15.42 9.21
CA GLN A 215 2.71 14.69 8.27
C GLN A 215 1.25 15.03 8.49
N LEU A 216 0.61 15.61 7.48
CA LEU A 216 -0.83 15.86 7.46
C LEU A 216 -1.53 14.73 6.69
N THR A 217 -2.47 14.07 7.32
CA THR A 217 -3.24 12.96 6.75
C THR A 217 -4.72 13.10 7.08
N SER A 218 -5.57 12.34 6.39
CA SER A 218 -7.00 12.26 6.68
C SER A 218 -7.33 11.00 7.45
N PHE A 219 -8.32 11.06 8.34
CA PHE A 219 -8.91 9.86 8.93
C PHE A 219 -9.37 8.91 7.82
N GLY A 220 -9.17 7.61 8.01
CA GLY A 220 -9.51 6.60 7.02
C GLY A 220 -8.59 6.54 5.79
N CYS A 221 -7.46 7.28 5.76
CA CYS A 221 -6.48 7.19 4.69
C CYS A 221 -5.73 5.87 4.76
N GLY A 222 -6.10 4.93 3.89
CA GLY A 222 -5.50 3.60 3.86
C GLY A 222 -4.01 3.57 3.56
N PRO A 223 -3.51 4.21 2.48
CA PRO A 223 -2.07 4.24 2.21
C PRO A 223 -1.25 4.89 3.33
N ASP A 224 -1.72 6.00 3.92
CA ASP A 224 -0.96 6.66 4.98
C ASP A 224 -0.84 5.81 6.25
N ALA A 225 -1.85 5.01 6.58
CA ALA A 225 -1.77 4.05 7.67
C ALA A 225 -0.59 3.07 7.53
N PHE A 226 -0.19 2.75 6.31
CA PHE A 226 0.93 1.84 6.03
C PHE A 226 2.29 2.51 5.99
N ILE A 227 2.36 3.84 5.81
CA ILE A 227 3.64 4.55 5.67
C ILE A 227 4.07 5.28 6.94
N ILE A 228 3.15 5.54 7.87
CA ILE A 228 3.45 6.30 9.09
C ILE A 228 4.60 5.70 9.89
N ASP A 229 4.60 4.39 10.07
CA ASP A 229 5.64 3.72 10.85
C ASP A 229 7.00 3.72 10.13
N GLU A 230 7.00 3.65 8.80
CA GLU A 230 8.23 3.78 8.00
C GLU A 230 8.78 5.22 8.06
N VAL A 231 7.90 6.23 7.99
CA VAL A 231 8.30 7.65 8.16
C VAL A 231 8.92 7.88 9.54
N LYS A 232 8.34 7.30 10.60
CA LYS A 232 8.93 7.33 11.95
C LYS A 232 10.32 6.67 11.96
N SER A 233 10.46 5.52 11.30
CA SER A 233 11.73 4.81 11.19
C SER A 233 12.78 5.66 10.48
N ILE A 234 12.43 6.26 9.33
CA ILE A 234 13.32 7.14 8.57
C ILE A 234 13.80 8.30 9.46
N LEU A 235 12.90 9.04 10.09
CA LEU A 235 13.27 10.21 10.89
C LEU A 235 14.06 9.81 12.16
N SER A 236 13.70 8.69 12.79
CA SER A 236 14.42 8.21 13.98
C SER A 236 15.86 7.78 13.69
N HIS A 237 16.15 7.35 12.46
CA HIS A 237 17.51 7.09 11.98
C HIS A 237 18.41 8.33 12.15
N TYR A 238 17.85 9.51 11.87
CA TYR A 238 18.53 10.82 11.99
C TYR A 238 18.26 11.51 13.34
N ASN A 239 17.81 10.81 14.37
CA ASN A 239 17.42 11.37 15.67
C ASN A 239 16.36 12.47 15.61
N LYS A 240 15.50 12.46 14.56
CA LYS A 240 14.37 13.37 14.39
C LYS A 240 13.04 12.64 14.59
N ASN A 241 11.99 13.42 14.85
CA ASN A 241 10.65 12.89 15.11
C ASN A 241 9.64 13.40 14.06
N VAL A 242 8.55 12.64 13.89
CA VAL A 242 7.39 13.06 13.10
C VAL A 242 6.30 13.59 14.01
N THR A 243 5.70 14.72 13.63
CA THR A 243 4.43 15.16 14.19
C THR A 243 3.31 14.77 13.22
N LEU A 244 2.40 13.90 13.67
CA LEU A 244 1.28 13.44 12.86
C LEU A 244 0.04 14.28 13.18
N LEU A 245 -0.53 14.92 12.16
CA LEU A 245 -1.79 15.64 12.24
C LEU A 245 -2.83 14.94 11.37
N LYS A 246 -4.05 14.81 11.90
CA LYS A 246 -5.17 14.18 11.21
C LYS A 246 -6.32 15.15 11.06
N ILE A 247 -6.82 15.26 9.84
CA ILE A 247 -7.98 16.08 9.48
C ILE A 247 -9.18 15.21 9.12
N ASP A 248 -10.36 15.74 9.35
CA ASP A 248 -11.63 15.13 8.97
C ASP A 248 -12.62 16.22 8.57
N ASP A 249 -13.86 15.84 8.25
CA ASP A 249 -14.98 16.73 7.96
C ASP A 249 -15.36 17.62 9.18
N VAL A 250 -15.08 17.13 10.39
CA VAL A 250 -15.26 17.90 11.62
C VAL A 250 -14.11 18.88 11.83
N ASN A 251 -14.42 20.19 11.81
CA ASN A 251 -13.42 21.23 12.05
C ASN A 251 -12.97 21.24 13.51
N ASN A 252 -11.88 20.56 13.82
CA ASN A 252 -11.24 20.59 15.15
C ASN A 252 -9.86 21.25 15.12
N ILE A 253 -9.82 22.49 14.62
CA ILE A 253 -8.55 23.27 14.53
C ILE A 253 -7.90 23.49 15.90
N GLY A 254 -8.66 23.48 16.98
CA GLY A 254 -8.15 23.67 18.35
C GLY A 254 -7.13 22.62 18.74
N SER A 255 -7.44 21.35 18.50
CA SER A 255 -6.53 20.24 18.81
C SER A 255 -5.28 20.24 17.92
N LEU A 256 -5.42 20.62 16.65
CA LEU A 256 -4.31 20.73 15.72
C LEU A 256 -3.36 21.87 16.14
N ARG A 257 -3.92 23.04 16.50
CA ARG A 257 -3.15 24.18 17.02
C ARG A 257 -2.41 23.83 18.30
N LEU A 258 -3.04 23.11 19.21
CA LEU A 258 -2.40 22.70 20.46
C LEU A 258 -1.19 21.79 20.20
N ARG A 259 -1.32 20.80 19.28
CA ARG A 259 -0.21 19.94 18.88
C ARG A 259 0.94 20.71 18.24
N ILE A 260 0.64 21.69 17.38
CA ILE A 260 1.67 22.56 16.78
C ILE A 260 2.35 23.43 17.84
N ARG A 261 1.58 24.03 18.78
CA ARG A 261 2.19 24.78 19.91
C ARG A 261 3.09 23.90 20.74
N SER A 262 2.65 22.70 21.09
CA SER A 262 3.49 21.75 21.84
C SER A 262 4.78 21.39 21.07
N LEU A 263 4.69 21.25 19.74
CA LEU A 263 5.86 21.06 18.90
C LEU A 263 6.80 22.26 18.99
N ILE A 264 6.30 23.48 18.78
CA ILE A 264 7.11 24.72 18.83
C ILE A 264 7.82 24.86 20.18
N GLU A 265 7.10 24.70 21.28
CA GLU A 265 7.63 24.82 22.65
C GLU A 265 8.65 23.71 23.02
N SER A 266 8.57 22.57 22.35
CA SER A 266 9.48 21.44 22.60
C SER A 266 10.82 21.57 21.88
N ILE A 267 10.97 22.54 20.98
CA ILE A 267 12.12 22.63 20.09
C ILE A 267 13.04 23.76 20.53
N ASP A 268 14.30 23.41 20.74
CA ASP A 268 15.40 24.36 20.79
C ASP A 268 16.12 24.38 19.43
N THR A 269 15.82 25.42 18.62
CA THR A 269 16.42 25.60 17.30
C THR A 269 17.94 25.81 17.32
N LYS A 270 18.50 26.13 18.47
CA LYS A 270 19.95 26.37 18.68
C LYS A 270 20.70 25.11 19.09
N LYS A 271 19.98 24.04 19.45
CA LYS A 271 20.59 22.78 19.85
C LYS A 271 21.15 22.07 18.61
N GLU A 272 22.41 21.69 18.65
CA GLU A 272 23.03 20.84 17.65
C GLU A 272 22.40 19.43 17.67
N ILE A 273 22.19 18.86 16.50
CA ILE A 273 21.72 17.50 16.37
C ILE A 273 22.92 16.59 16.64
N ALA A 274 22.80 15.65 17.58
CA ALA A 274 23.84 14.67 17.80
C ALA A 274 24.04 13.81 16.55
N ASP A 275 25.26 13.73 16.06
CA ASP A 275 25.67 12.99 14.87
C ASP A 275 25.76 11.47 15.15
N ASN A 276 24.67 10.89 15.60
CA ASN A 276 24.54 9.47 15.92
C ASN A 276 23.46 8.87 15.02
N GLU A 277 23.78 8.67 13.74
CA GLU A 277 22.91 7.94 12.82
C GLU A 277 22.71 6.50 13.32
N LYS A 278 21.44 6.07 13.41
CA LYS A 278 21.08 4.69 13.72
C LYS A 278 21.03 3.89 12.44
N GLU A 279 21.56 2.68 12.43
CA GLU A 279 21.51 1.79 11.27
C GLU A 279 20.05 1.43 10.92
N PHE A 280 19.72 1.45 9.62
CA PHE A 280 18.45 0.92 9.12
C PHE A 280 18.39 -0.58 9.31
N GLN A 281 17.45 -1.04 10.14
CA GLN A 281 17.33 -2.46 10.43
C GLN A 281 16.64 -3.19 9.28
N LYS A 282 17.27 -4.28 8.84
CA LYS A 282 16.73 -5.17 7.80
C LYS A 282 16.69 -6.60 8.30
N THR A 283 15.73 -7.38 7.80
CA THR A 283 15.74 -8.82 7.97
C THR A 283 16.83 -9.46 7.12
N LYS A 284 17.30 -10.63 7.54
CA LYS A 284 18.25 -11.44 6.76
C LYS A 284 17.72 -11.67 5.33
N ILE A 285 18.63 -11.62 4.35
CA ILE A 285 18.34 -12.00 2.97
C ILE A 285 18.29 -13.53 2.88
N PHE A 286 17.29 -14.08 2.16
CA PHE A 286 17.18 -15.52 1.91
C PHE A 286 18.17 -15.93 0.82
N THR A 287 19.20 -16.67 1.21
CA THR A 287 20.26 -17.16 0.31
C THR A 287 20.00 -18.60 -0.13
N VAL A 288 20.90 -19.16 -0.96
CA VAL A 288 20.80 -20.55 -1.42
C VAL A 288 20.91 -21.55 -0.25
N GLU A 289 21.73 -21.23 0.76
CA GLU A 289 21.90 -22.03 1.96
C GLU A 289 20.63 -22.08 2.82
N ASP A 290 19.78 -21.05 2.73
CA ASP A 290 18.53 -20.96 3.47
C ASP A 290 17.39 -21.81 2.87
N ARG A 291 17.58 -22.44 1.70
CA ARG A 291 16.57 -23.31 1.05
C ARG A 291 16.11 -24.47 1.91
N ARG A 292 16.94 -24.93 2.83
CA ARG A 292 16.61 -25.99 3.80
C ARG A 292 15.69 -25.53 4.94
N ARG A 293 15.49 -24.22 5.10
CA ARG A 293 14.60 -23.67 6.13
C ARG A 293 13.15 -24.02 5.84
N THR A 294 12.38 -24.23 6.89
CA THR A 294 10.93 -24.36 6.78
C THR A 294 10.31 -23.00 6.50
N LEU A 295 9.52 -22.90 5.43
CA LEU A 295 8.80 -21.69 5.07
C LEU A 295 7.49 -21.66 5.84
N LEU A 296 7.30 -20.66 6.71
CA LEU A 296 6.04 -20.39 7.40
C LEU A 296 5.20 -19.45 6.56
N ALA A 297 4.05 -19.89 6.09
CA ALA A 297 3.08 -19.10 5.34
C ALA A 297 1.85 -18.82 6.21
N PRO A 298 1.34 -17.57 6.28
CA PRO A 298 0.07 -17.30 6.91
C PRO A 298 -1.06 -18.04 6.18
N TYR A 299 -2.16 -18.29 6.88
CA TYR A 299 -3.37 -18.86 6.27
C TYR A 299 -3.86 -17.98 5.13
N PHE A 300 -4.14 -18.58 3.99
CA PHE A 300 -4.55 -17.83 2.80
C PHE A 300 -6.06 -17.89 2.61
N ALA A 301 -6.61 -19.08 2.39
CA ALA A 301 -8.03 -19.33 2.24
C ALA A 301 -8.32 -20.81 2.39
N GLU A 302 -9.53 -21.14 2.78
CA GLU A 302 -10.03 -22.52 2.85
C GLU A 302 -9.92 -23.20 1.48
N GLY A 303 -9.52 -24.45 1.46
CA GLY A 303 -9.30 -25.24 0.25
C GLY A 303 -7.96 -24.99 -0.43
N TYR A 304 -7.49 -23.75 -0.47
CA TYR A 304 -6.18 -23.44 -1.08
C TYR A 304 -5.03 -23.67 -0.11
N SER A 305 -5.18 -23.26 1.14
CA SER A 305 -4.14 -23.39 2.17
C SER A 305 -3.71 -24.82 2.38
N GLU A 306 -4.59 -25.78 2.22
CA GLU A 306 -4.35 -27.21 2.37
C GLU A 306 -3.44 -27.77 1.26
N PHE A 307 -3.42 -27.16 0.07
CA PHE A 307 -2.61 -27.58 -1.07
C PHE A 307 -1.30 -26.82 -1.22
N VAL A 308 -1.17 -25.62 -0.65
CA VAL A 308 0.06 -24.81 -0.76
C VAL A 308 1.32 -25.60 -0.32
N PRO A 309 1.34 -26.31 0.82
CA PRO A 309 2.49 -27.16 1.19
C PRO A 309 2.81 -28.21 0.14
N THR A 310 1.80 -28.85 -0.44
CA THR A 310 1.95 -29.90 -1.46
C THR A 310 2.55 -29.35 -2.75
N ILE A 311 2.10 -28.17 -3.20
CA ILE A 311 2.65 -27.50 -4.39
C ILE A 311 4.10 -27.07 -4.15
N PHE A 312 4.42 -26.52 -2.97
CA PHE A 312 5.79 -26.10 -2.64
C PHE A 312 6.76 -27.27 -2.51
N SER A 313 6.30 -28.45 -2.09
CA SER A 313 7.14 -29.64 -2.06
C SER A 313 7.56 -30.09 -3.46
N LEU A 314 6.76 -29.86 -4.52
CA LEU A 314 7.14 -30.09 -5.92
C LEU A 314 8.29 -29.20 -6.38
N LEU A 315 8.52 -28.08 -5.69
CA LEU A 315 9.61 -27.13 -5.93
C LEU A 315 10.82 -27.38 -5.01
N GLY A 316 10.75 -28.40 -4.15
CA GLY A 316 11.82 -28.74 -3.21
C GLY A 316 11.85 -27.88 -1.95
N TYR A 317 10.76 -27.15 -1.63
CA TYR A 317 10.64 -26.38 -0.39
C TYR A 317 9.77 -27.10 0.63
N ASN A 318 10.19 -27.04 1.89
CA ASN A 318 9.35 -27.46 3.02
C ASN A 318 8.52 -26.24 3.47
N LEU A 319 7.22 -26.24 3.23
CA LEU A 319 6.32 -25.16 3.62
C LEU A 319 5.27 -25.64 4.62
N ILE A 320 5.04 -24.86 5.63
CA ILE A 320 3.96 -25.06 6.62
C ILE A 320 3.01 -23.88 6.51
N ASN A 321 1.74 -24.15 6.22
CA ASN A 321 0.68 -23.16 6.33
C ASN A 321 0.28 -23.06 7.80
N LEU A 322 0.28 -21.81 8.31
CA LEU A 322 -0.21 -21.54 9.65
C LEU A 322 -1.74 -21.71 9.68
N PRO A 323 -2.34 -22.05 10.82
CA PRO A 323 -3.78 -22.18 10.95
C PRO A 323 -4.49 -20.84 10.69
N SER A 324 -5.80 -20.91 10.46
CA SER A 324 -6.65 -19.73 10.35
C SER A 324 -6.52 -18.82 11.59
N GLY A 325 -6.62 -17.50 11.36
CA GLY A 325 -6.38 -16.51 12.40
C GLY A 325 -7.35 -16.59 13.57
N THR A 326 -6.85 -16.32 14.75
CA THR A 326 -7.57 -16.33 16.02
C THR A 326 -7.58 -14.94 16.66
N GLN A 327 -8.41 -14.74 17.69
CA GLN A 327 -8.40 -13.51 18.50
C GLN A 327 -7.01 -13.22 19.10
N LYS A 328 -6.26 -14.26 19.51
CA LYS A 328 -4.90 -14.13 20.02
C LYS A 328 -3.96 -13.54 18.97
N ASP A 329 -4.15 -13.87 17.69
CA ASP A 329 -3.35 -13.32 16.61
C ASP A 329 -3.63 -11.83 16.42
N VAL A 330 -4.89 -11.40 16.54
CA VAL A 330 -5.24 -9.97 16.53
C VAL A 330 -4.54 -9.23 17.67
N GLU A 331 -4.63 -9.73 18.89
CA GLU A 331 -4.01 -9.11 20.08
C GLU A 331 -2.50 -9.02 19.96
N THR A 332 -1.86 -10.05 19.42
CA THR A 332 -0.41 -10.03 19.17
C THR A 332 -0.08 -9.06 18.04
N GLY A 333 -0.80 -9.08 16.93
CA GLY A 333 -0.55 -8.20 15.79
C GLY A 333 -0.66 -6.71 16.15
N LEU A 334 -1.62 -6.33 16.99
CA LEU A 334 -1.79 -4.95 17.47
C LEU A 334 -0.63 -4.42 18.32
N LYS A 335 0.22 -5.29 18.85
CA LYS A 335 1.43 -4.87 19.59
C LYS A 335 2.56 -4.42 18.65
N TYR A 336 2.56 -4.88 17.39
CA TYR A 336 3.65 -4.69 16.43
C TYR A 336 3.25 -3.92 15.18
N ALA A 337 1.97 -3.60 15.04
CA ALA A 337 1.45 -2.81 13.93
C ALA A 337 0.51 -1.73 14.47
N ASN A 338 0.45 -0.59 13.79
CA ASN A 338 -0.50 0.45 14.20
C ASN A 338 -1.94 0.01 13.93
N ASN A 339 -2.88 0.52 14.71
CA ASN A 339 -4.29 0.14 14.67
C ASN A 339 -5.08 0.68 13.46
N GLU A 340 -4.45 1.42 12.59
CA GLU A 340 -5.08 2.01 11.39
C GLU A 340 -4.91 1.16 10.14
N ILE A 341 -4.01 0.15 10.19
CA ILE A 341 -3.84 -0.78 9.09
C ILE A 341 -5.08 -1.67 8.93
N CYS A 342 -5.22 -2.29 7.76
CA CYS A 342 -6.35 -3.18 7.53
C CYS A 342 -6.28 -4.43 8.44
N TYR A 343 -7.43 -4.85 8.95
CA TYR A 343 -7.57 -5.95 9.89
C TYR A 343 -6.87 -7.26 9.47
N PRO A 344 -6.91 -7.69 8.18
CA PRO A 344 -6.17 -8.88 7.76
C PRO A 344 -4.65 -8.76 7.95
N ALA A 345 -4.07 -7.56 7.82
CA ALA A 345 -2.63 -7.37 8.07
C ALA A 345 -2.27 -7.63 9.53
N THR A 346 -3.12 -7.17 10.46
CA THR A 346 -2.96 -7.40 11.90
C THR A 346 -2.97 -8.90 12.22
N ILE A 347 -3.94 -9.64 11.65
CA ILE A 347 -4.03 -11.10 11.83
C ILE A 347 -2.78 -11.80 11.29
N VAL A 348 -2.35 -11.46 10.08
CA VAL A 348 -1.17 -12.07 9.44
C VAL A 348 0.08 -11.84 10.27
N ILE A 349 0.32 -10.62 10.76
CA ILE A 349 1.46 -10.30 11.61
C ILE A 349 1.38 -11.12 12.91
N GLY A 350 0.22 -11.14 13.55
CA GLY A 350 0.04 -11.85 14.81
C GLY A 350 0.20 -13.36 14.69
N SER A 351 -0.35 -13.98 13.63
CA SER A 351 -0.20 -15.43 13.41
C SER A 351 1.25 -15.85 13.22
N ILE A 352 2.03 -15.07 12.46
CA ILE A 352 3.46 -15.30 12.27
C ILE A 352 4.21 -15.17 13.61
N LEU A 353 3.99 -14.07 14.34
CA LEU A 353 4.68 -13.85 15.62
C LEU A 353 4.28 -14.87 16.70
N ASN A 354 3.02 -15.27 16.76
CA ASN A 354 2.58 -16.33 17.66
C ASN A 354 3.21 -17.68 17.30
N ALA A 355 3.35 -17.98 16.01
CA ALA A 355 4.06 -19.18 15.58
C ALA A 355 5.53 -19.16 16.01
N LEU A 356 6.24 -18.04 15.81
CA LEU A 356 7.64 -17.87 16.23
C LEU A 356 7.80 -17.96 17.77
N ASN A 357 6.89 -17.34 18.51
CA ASN A 357 6.92 -17.34 19.98
C ASN A 357 6.43 -18.65 20.62
N SER A 358 5.88 -19.58 19.84
CA SER A 358 5.31 -20.84 20.36
C SER A 358 6.34 -21.84 20.89
N GLY A 359 7.61 -21.64 20.55
CA GLY A 359 8.69 -22.62 20.79
C GLY A 359 8.62 -23.87 19.88
N LYS A 360 7.59 -23.98 19.01
CA LYS A 360 7.40 -25.08 18.08
C LYS A 360 8.41 -25.05 16.93
N TYR A 361 8.85 -23.88 16.56
CA TYR A 361 9.75 -23.65 15.44
C TYR A 361 11.05 -23.02 15.92
N ASN A 362 12.19 -23.61 15.52
CA ASN A 362 13.50 -23.01 15.78
C ASN A 362 13.70 -21.80 14.84
N PRO A 363 13.90 -20.58 15.34
CA PRO A 363 14.13 -19.38 14.54
C PRO A 363 15.26 -19.52 13.51
N ASP A 364 16.31 -20.28 13.82
CA ASP A 364 17.43 -20.50 12.91
C ASP A 364 17.08 -21.35 11.69
N ASN A 365 15.99 -22.11 11.77
CA ASN A 365 15.59 -23.07 10.75
C ASN A 365 14.29 -22.69 10.03
N VAL A 366 13.78 -21.48 10.22
CA VAL A 366 12.57 -21.00 9.56
C VAL A 366 12.81 -19.77 8.71
N ALA A 367 11.95 -19.54 7.75
CA ALA A 367 11.78 -18.31 7.00
C ALA A 367 10.29 -18.03 6.86
N VAL A 368 9.89 -16.78 6.68
CA VAL A 368 8.50 -16.40 6.45
C VAL A 368 8.27 -16.17 4.97
N ILE A 369 7.16 -16.63 4.43
CA ILE A 369 6.78 -16.37 3.05
C ILE A 369 5.37 -15.77 2.98
N ILE A 370 5.21 -14.76 2.13
CA ILE A 370 3.93 -14.11 1.86
C ILE A 370 3.76 -13.85 0.38
N THR A 371 2.52 -13.94 -0.10
CA THR A 371 2.19 -13.53 -1.47
C THR A 371 2.13 -12.01 -1.60
N GLN A 372 2.52 -11.50 -2.76
CA GLN A 372 2.48 -10.09 -3.09
C GLN A 372 1.87 -9.88 -4.47
N THR A 373 0.86 -9.03 -4.56
CA THR A 373 0.18 -8.76 -5.82
C THR A 373 0.90 -7.70 -6.67
N GLY A 374 1.68 -6.82 -6.04
CA GLY A 374 2.34 -5.70 -6.72
C GLY A 374 1.38 -4.61 -7.23
N GLY A 375 0.07 -4.72 -6.90
CA GLY A 375 -0.96 -3.77 -7.29
C GLY A 375 -1.20 -2.66 -6.27
N GLN A 376 -2.25 -1.89 -6.46
CA GLN A 376 -2.65 -0.77 -5.58
C GLN A 376 -3.14 -1.20 -4.19
N CYS A 377 -3.46 -2.48 -4.00
CA CYS A 377 -3.93 -3.00 -2.71
C CYS A 377 -2.87 -2.83 -1.62
N ARG A 378 -3.30 -2.45 -0.44
CA ARG A 378 -2.44 -2.33 0.75
C ARG A 378 -1.76 -3.65 1.12
N ALA A 379 -2.33 -4.80 0.74
CA ALA A 379 -1.73 -6.11 0.93
C ALA A 379 -0.34 -6.25 0.30
N SER A 380 -0.01 -5.47 -0.74
CA SER A 380 1.34 -5.42 -1.29
C SER A 380 2.39 -4.97 -0.26
N ASN A 381 2.01 -4.21 0.77
CA ASN A 381 2.88 -3.77 1.86
C ASN A 381 2.88 -4.69 3.09
N TYR A 382 2.14 -5.80 3.10
CA TYR A 382 2.21 -6.77 4.21
C TYR A 382 3.64 -7.30 4.40
N PHE A 383 4.36 -7.48 3.31
CA PHE A 383 5.75 -7.88 3.31
C PHE A 383 6.63 -6.96 4.18
N SER A 384 6.50 -5.63 4.02
CA SER A 384 7.22 -4.64 4.81
C SER A 384 6.80 -4.64 6.27
N LEU A 385 5.49 -4.70 6.52
CA LEU A 385 4.95 -4.75 7.88
C LEU A 385 5.43 -5.98 8.64
N ILE A 386 5.46 -7.15 7.98
CA ILE A 386 5.98 -8.39 8.56
C ILE A 386 7.45 -8.23 8.91
N LYS A 387 8.27 -7.67 8.01
CA LYS A 387 9.69 -7.41 8.30
C LYS A 387 9.87 -6.53 9.53
N ASN A 388 9.16 -5.41 9.58
CA ASN A 388 9.26 -4.48 10.70
C ASN A 388 8.79 -5.11 12.02
N ALA A 389 7.71 -5.91 11.98
CA ALA A 389 7.20 -6.63 13.13
C ALA A 389 8.18 -7.71 13.63
N ILE A 390 8.76 -8.48 12.73
CA ILE A 390 9.77 -9.51 13.04
C ILE A 390 11.02 -8.89 13.65
N ILE A 391 11.52 -7.77 13.10
CA ILE A 391 12.65 -7.03 13.65
C ILE A 391 12.32 -6.52 15.05
N SER A 392 11.15 -5.90 15.23
CA SER A 392 10.72 -5.36 16.53
C SER A 392 10.51 -6.44 17.58
N ALA A 393 10.19 -7.66 17.16
CA ALA A 393 10.06 -8.83 18.04
C ALA A 393 11.40 -9.53 18.34
N GLY A 394 12.52 -9.03 17.80
CA GLY A 394 13.86 -9.59 18.06
C GLY A 394 14.30 -10.71 17.10
N TYR A 395 13.57 -10.94 16.02
CA TYR A 395 13.83 -12.04 15.06
C TYR A 395 14.44 -11.56 13.74
N LYS A 396 15.31 -10.54 13.76
CA LYS A 396 15.91 -9.92 12.53
C LYS A 396 16.62 -10.94 11.60
N ASP A 397 17.08 -12.07 12.14
CA ASP A 397 17.81 -13.12 11.40
C ASP A 397 16.89 -14.12 10.68
N ILE A 398 15.57 -13.94 10.78
CA ILE A 398 14.58 -14.70 10.02
C ILE A 398 14.35 -14.02 8.66
N PRO A 399 14.65 -14.71 7.54
CA PRO A 399 14.35 -14.16 6.22
C PRO A 399 12.85 -14.06 5.98
N VAL A 400 12.43 -13.00 5.30
CA VAL A 400 11.05 -12.84 4.82
C VAL A 400 11.06 -12.85 3.31
N ILE A 401 10.32 -13.77 2.71
CA ILE A 401 10.25 -14.02 1.27
C ILE A 401 8.92 -13.44 0.74
N SER A 402 8.99 -12.78 -0.39
CA SER A 402 7.80 -12.36 -1.14
C SER A 402 7.63 -13.25 -2.37
N LEU A 403 6.49 -13.91 -2.45
CA LEU A 403 6.07 -14.61 -3.67
C LEU A 403 5.30 -13.63 -4.54
N ALA A 404 5.94 -13.10 -5.59
CA ALA A 404 5.34 -12.16 -6.52
C ALA A 404 5.34 -12.72 -7.94
N ILE A 405 4.21 -12.51 -8.63
CA ILE A 405 4.09 -12.78 -10.06
C ILE A 405 4.13 -11.40 -10.75
N GLY A 406 5.29 -10.99 -11.28
CA GLY A 406 5.42 -9.76 -12.06
C GLY A 406 6.69 -8.95 -11.81
N LYS A 407 6.97 -8.06 -12.76
CA LYS A 407 8.07 -7.08 -12.69
C LYS A 407 7.59 -5.91 -11.83
N GLY A 408 8.22 -5.59 -10.74
CA GLY A 408 7.88 -4.41 -9.92
C GLY A 408 7.85 -4.67 -8.43
N VAL A 409 8.00 -5.91 -8.01
CA VAL A 409 8.23 -6.24 -6.61
C VAL A 409 9.71 -6.47 -6.42
N ASN A 410 10.38 -5.51 -5.77
CA ASN A 410 11.80 -5.59 -5.50
C ASN A 410 12.00 -6.58 -4.34
N ASN A 411 12.22 -7.84 -4.68
CA ASN A 411 12.47 -8.91 -3.72
C ASN A 411 13.86 -9.49 -3.95
N ASN A 412 14.86 -8.89 -3.32
CA ASN A 412 16.22 -9.40 -3.37
C ASN A 412 16.36 -10.65 -2.47
N GLN A 413 15.90 -11.77 -2.99
CA GLN A 413 15.92 -13.09 -2.32
C GLN A 413 16.59 -14.12 -3.24
N PRO A 414 17.92 -14.08 -3.43
CA PRO A 414 18.63 -14.88 -4.44
C PRO A 414 18.50 -16.39 -4.24
N GLY A 415 18.21 -16.83 -3.03
CA GLY A 415 17.96 -18.24 -2.72
C GLY A 415 16.57 -18.74 -3.11
N PHE A 416 15.60 -17.86 -3.34
CA PHE A 416 14.22 -18.23 -3.64
C PHE A 416 13.91 -18.12 -5.13
N SER A 417 13.44 -19.22 -5.69
CA SER A 417 13.01 -19.27 -7.09
C SER A 417 11.85 -20.24 -7.28
N VAL A 418 10.93 -19.92 -8.18
CA VAL A 418 9.80 -20.78 -8.55
C VAL A 418 9.91 -21.14 -10.03
N ASP A 419 10.06 -22.42 -10.32
CA ASP A 419 9.95 -22.91 -11.69
C ASP A 419 8.46 -23.08 -12.06
N TRP A 420 7.86 -21.95 -12.48
CA TRP A 420 6.46 -21.92 -12.89
C TRP A 420 6.13 -22.89 -14.00
N LYS A 421 7.06 -23.13 -14.93
CA LYS A 421 6.82 -24.04 -16.06
C LYS A 421 6.54 -25.46 -15.58
N SER A 422 7.22 -25.89 -14.52
CA SER A 422 7.08 -27.25 -13.99
C SER A 422 5.80 -27.49 -13.19
N ILE A 423 5.17 -26.42 -12.65
CA ILE A 423 4.05 -26.56 -11.71
C ILE A 423 2.77 -25.85 -12.16
N ILE A 424 2.81 -24.94 -13.14
CA ILE A 424 1.66 -24.07 -13.46
C ILE A 424 0.41 -24.88 -13.80
N ASN A 425 0.57 -25.95 -14.58
CA ASN A 425 -0.56 -26.78 -15.00
C ASN A 425 -1.23 -27.45 -13.79
N ILE A 426 -0.44 -28.15 -12.95
CA ILE A 426 -1.00 -28.81 -11.77
C ILE A 426 -1.57 -27.79 -10.77
N THR A 427 -0.96 -26.62 -10.63
CA THR A 427 -1.47 -25.55 -9.78
C THR A 427 -2.85 -25.06 -10.22
N ILE A 428 -3.06 -24.86 -11.53
CA ILE A 428 -4.37 -24.48 -12.09
C ILE A 428 -5.41 -25.57 -11.79
N TYR A 429 -5.10 -26.84 -12.11
CA TYR A 429 -6.03 -27.94 -11.85
C TYR A 429 -6.33 -28.13 -10.37
N THR A 430 -5.33 -27.97 -9.50
CA THR A 430 -5.53 -28.04 -8.05
C THR A 430 -6.41 -26.89 -7.55
N SER A 431 -6.26 -25.69 -8.10
CA SER A 431 -7.11 -24.55 -7.74
C SER A 431 -8.56 -24.77 -8.19
N LEU A 432 -8.78 -25.25 -9.40
CA LEU A 432 -10.11 -25.60 -9.91
C LEU A 432 -10.76 -26.73 -9.09
N TYR A 433 -9.97 -27.73 -8.70
CA TYR A 433 -10.41 -28.80 -7.82
C TYR A 433 -10.86 -28.26 -6.46
N ALA A 434 -10.03 -27.41 -5.83
CA ALA A 434 -10.34 -26.79 -4.54
C ALA A 434 -11.63 -25.96 -4.58
N ASP A 435 -11.80 -25.12 -5.61
CA ASP A 435 -13.02 -24.32 -5.81
C ASP A 435 -14.26 -25.21 -5.99
N SER A 436 -14.14 -26.24 -6.81
CA SER A 436 -15.25 -27.16 -7.08
C SER A 436 -15.64 -27.95 -5.84
N LEU A 437 -14.64 -28.43 -5.08
CA LEU A 437 -14.87 -29.16 -3.85
C LEU A 437 -15.50 -28.25 -2.77
N ALA A 438 -15.02 -27.01 -2.62
CA ALA A 438 -15.62 -26.02 -1.72
C ALA A 438 -17.08 -25.73 -2.09
N LYS A 439 -17.39 -25.62 -3.38
CA LYS A 439 -18.77 -25.44 -3.88
C LYS A 439 -19.65 -26.64 -3.51
N LEU A 440 -19.16 -27.88 -3.69
CA LEU A 440 -19.88 -29.08 -3.27
C LEU A 440 -20.13 -29.06 -1.76
N TYR A 441 -19.13 -28.77 -0.96
CA TYR A 441 -19.23 -28.66 0.49
C TYR A 441 -20.28 -27.65 0.93
N HIS A 442 -20.17 -26.38 0.50
CA HIS A 442 -21.08 -25.32 0.93
C HIS A 442 -22.52 -25.53 0.46
N SER A 443 -22.71 -26.13 -0.73
CA SER A 443 -24.06 -26.46 -1.20
C SER A 443 -24.70 -27.61 -0.44
N SER A 444 -23.90 -28.57 0.06
CA SER A 444 -24.37 -29.74 0.80
C SER A 444 -24.50 -29.47 2.29
N ALA A 445 -23.58 -28.74 2.90
CA ALA A 445 -23.58 -28.42 4.33
C ALA A 445 -24.86 -27.72 4.79
N ALA A 446 -25.47 -26.87 3.93
CA ALA A 446 -26.75 -26.22 4.23
C ALA A 446 -27.99 -27.17 4.19
N ARG A 447 -27.80 -28.40 3.67
CA ARG A 447 -28.88 -29.39 3.42
C ARG A 447 -28.61 -30.74 4.04
N GLU A 448 -27.48 -30.92 4.74
CA GLU A 448 -27.10 -32.19 5.32
C GLU A 448 -28.12 -32.68 6.36
N LYS A 449 -28.45 -33.97 6.29
CA LYS A 449 -29.39 -34.60 7.24
C LYS A 449 -28.74 -34.87 8.59
N VAL A 450 -27.46 -35.11 8.61
CA VAL A 450 -26.64 -35.36 9.80
C VAL A 450 -25.54 -34.28 9.84
N PRO A 451 -25.56 -33.39 10.85
CA PRO A 451 -24.58 -32.30 10.95
C PRO A 451 -23.13 -32.77 10.93
N GLY A 452 -22.33 -32.16 10.08
CA GLY A 452 -20.88 -32.40 9.96
C GLY A 452 -20.50 -33.51 8.98
N VAL A 453 -21.43 -34.15 8.29
CA VAL A 453 -21.11 -35.17 7.25
C VAL A 453 -20.44 -34.49 6.06
N ALA A 454 -20.96 -33.36 5.59
CA ALA A 454 -20.37 -32.62 4.46
C ALA A 454 -18.91 -32.20 4.76
N GLY A 455 -18.62 -31.76 6.00
CA GLY A 455 -17.25 -31.43 6.42
C GLY A 455 -16.31 -32.62 6.41
N LYS A 456 -16.76 -33.80 6.88
CA LYS A 456 -15.96 -35.03 6.82
C LYS A 456 -15.66 -35.46 5.39
N LEU A 457 -16.63 -35.32 4.48
CA LEU A 457 -16.42 -35.60 3.06
C LEU A 457 -15.42 -34.62 2.44
N TYR A 458 -15.55 -33.34 2.78
CA TYR A 458 -14.59 -32.33 2.33
C TYR A 458 -13.16 -32.67 2.74
N ASP A 459 -12.91 -32.96 4.02
CA ASP A 459 -11.60 -33.36 4.53
C ASP A 459 -11.08 -34.65 3.86
N LYS A 460 -11.94 -35.65 3.66
CA LYS A 460 -11.60 -36.90 2.93
C LYS A 460 -11.06 -36.60 1.53
N TYR A 461 -11.76 -35.74 0.78
CA TYR A 461 -11.39 -35.45 -0.61
C TYR A 461 -10.21 -34.48 -0.71
N ILE A 462 -10.01 -33.58 0.24
CA ILE A 462 -8.75 -32.80 0.36
C ILE A 462 -7.56 -33.71 0.57
N MET A 463 -7.66 -34.68 1.50
CA MET A 463 -6.57 -35.61 1.80
C MET A 463 -6.28 -36.56 0.63
N ALA A 464 -7.31 -37.07 -0.04
CA ALA A 464 -7.16 -37.97 -1.19
C ALA A 464 -6.51 -37.24 -2.41
N ALA A 465 -6.71 -35.94 -2.58
CA ALA A 465 -6.14 -35.20 -3.69
C ALA A 465 -4.63 -34.95 -3.56
N LYS A 466 -4.09 -34.81 -2.34
CA LYS A 466 -2.66 -34.47 -2.12
C LYS A 466 -1.68 -35.40 -2.83
N PRO A 467 -1.77 -36.77 -2.73
CA PRO A 467 -0.89 -37.65 -3.46
C PRO A 467 -1.05 -37.60 -4.99
N ILE A 468 -2.24 -37.22 -5.48
CA ILE A 468 -2.52 -37.02 -6.90
C ILE A 468 -1.81 -35.74 -7.40
N VAL A 469 -1.87 -34.66 -6.63
CA VAL A 469 -1.13 -33.41 -6.91
C VAL A 469 0.37 -33.68 -6.94
N LEU A 470 0.93 -34.45 -6.00
CA LEU A 470 2.35 -34.77 -5.97
C LEU A 470 2.80 -35.55 -7.22
N ARG A 471 1.94 -36.39 -7.81
CA ARG A 471 2.22 -37.08 -9.08
C ARG A 471 1.96 -36.21 -10.31
N LYS A 472 1.51 -34.98 -10.12
CA LYS A 472 1.07 -34.05 -11.20
C LYS A 472 -0.02 -34.66 -12.11
N ASP A 473 -0.86 -35.52 -11.56
CA ASP A 473 -1.92 -36.21 -12.30
C ASP A 473 -3.20 -35.41 -12.36
N THR A 474 -3.31 -34.56 -13.39
CA THR A 474 -4.48 -33.71 -13.61
C THR A 474 -5.74 -34.51 -13.93
N LYS A 475 -5.62 -35.68 -14.62
CA LYS A 475 -6.76 -36.51 -14.91
C LYS A 475 -7.29 -37.19 -13.64
N GLY A 476 -6.39 -37.65 -12.78
CA GLY A 476 -6.75 -38.22 -11.48
C GLY A 476 -7.50 -37.19 -10.60
N LEU A 477 -7.14 -35.90 -10.61
CA LEU A 477 -7.90 -34.89 -9.92
C LEU A 477 -9.33 -34.73 -10.47
N VAL A 478 -9.52 -34.77 -11.79
CA VAL A 478 -10.85 -34.67 -12.39
C VAL A 478 -11.69 -35.89 -12.03
N THR A 479 -11.10 -37.11 -12.05
CA THR A 479 -11.79 -38.34 -11.63
C THR A 479 -12.21 -38.27 -10.17
N LEU A 480 -11.29 -37.85 -9.28
CA LEU A 480 -11.58 -37.71 -7.86
C LEU A 480 -12.68 -36.68 -7.58
N LEU A 481 -12.72 -35.57 -8.36
CA LEU A 481 -13.78 -34.57 -8.25
C LEU A 481 -15.14 -35.16 -8.65
N HIS A 482 -15.19 -35.99 -9.67
CA HIS A 482 -16.42 -36.71 -10.07
C HIS A 482 -16.93 -37.64 -8.96
N GLU A 483 -16.01 -38.39 -8.33
CA GLU A 483 -16.36 -39.23 -7.17
C GLU A 483 -16.90 -38.39 -6.02
N ALA A 484 -16.24 -37.27 -5.71
CA ALA A 484 -16.73 -36.33 -4.70
C ALA A 484 -18.14 -35.84 -5.03
N ALA A 485 -18.40 -35.40 -6.27
CA ALA A 485 -19.71 -34.90 -6.67
C ALA A 485 -20.83 -35.94 -6.48
N ILE A 486 -20.56 -37.19 -6.76
CA ILE A 486 -21.50 -38.32 -6.55
C ILE A 486 -21.77 -38.51 -5.04
N GLU A 487 -20.70 -38.54 -4.22
CA GLU A 487 -20.85 -38.79 -2.77
C GLU A 487 -21.51 -37.62 -2.04
N PHE A 488 -21.26 -36.37 -2.44
CA PHE A 488 -21.94 -35.17 -1.92
C PHE A 488 -23.43 -35.08 -2.34
N SER A 489 -23.84 -35.78 -3.40
CA SER A 489 -25.22 -35.79 -3.89
C SER A 489 -26.10 -36.82 -3.18
N ASN A 490 -25.54 -37.78 -2.50
CA ASN A 490 -26.21 -38.86 -1.76
C ASN A 490 -26.41 -38.51 -0.29
#